data_e64cf2ade359b35d704609cfb993c62c
#
_entry.id   e64cf2ade359b35d704609cfb993c62c
#
_cell.length_a   1.000
_cell.length_b   1.000
_cell.length_c   1.000
_cell.angle_alpha   90.00
_cell.angle_beta   90.00
_cell.angle_gamma   90.00
#
_symmetry.space_group_name_H-M   'P 1'
#
loop_
_entity.id
_entity.type
_entity.pdbx_description
1 polymer ?
#
loop_
_entity_poly.entity_id
_entity_poly.type
_entity_poly.pdbx_seq_one_letter_code
_entity_poly.pdbx_strand_id
1 'polypeptide(L)'
;MEDLDPITRQFLGVINSSKERCGMSTTEYARRLGISDSNAGKKLRGEVALSALELIKTTHMLCIDFREYFFVSIDDLPEQIYSYGKRRP
;
A
#
# COMPACT_ATOMS: atom_id res chain seq x y z
N MET A 1 5.74 -11.18 12.97
CA MET A 1 5.18 -10.19 12.04
C MET A 1 4.12 -9.36 12.72
N GLU A 2 4.26 -8.08 12.62
CA GLU A 2 3.25 -7.20 13.20
C GLU A 2 1.91 -7.38 12.53
N ASP A 3 0.88 -7.15 13.29
CA ASP A 3 -0.46 -7.20 12.75
C ASP A 3 -0.70 -5.96 11.91
N LEU A 4 -0.96 -6.18 10.64
CA LEU A 4 -1.32 -5.10 9.75
C LEU A 4 -2.84 -4.94 9.76
N ASP A 5 -3.30 -3.71 9.65
CA ASP A 5 -4.73 -3.52 9.50
C ASP A 5 -5.18 -4.11 8.15
N PRO A 6 -6.46 -4.43 8.01
CA PRO A 6 -6.94 -5.10 6.80
C PRO A 6 -6.72 -4.30 5.54
N ILE A 7 -6.80 -2.99 5.61
CA ILE A 7 -6.64 -2.14 4.43
C ILE A 7 -5.20 -2.16 3.96
N THR A 8 -4.25 -2.00 4.88
CA THR A 8 -2.84 -2.04 4.51
C THR A 8 -2.48 -3.40 3.94
N ARG A 9 -2.98 -4.48 4.56
CA ARG A 9 -2.70 -5.83 4.08
C ARG A 9 -3.23 -6.01 2.66
N GLN A 10 -4.42 -5.49 2.39
CA GLN A 10 -5.00 -5.59 1.07
C GLN A 10 -4.17 -4.84 0.03
N PHE A 11 -3.75 -3.63 0.36
CA PHE A 11 -2.93 -2.85 -0.56
C PHE A 11 -1.60 -3.53 -0.86
N LEU A 12 -0.94 -4.03 0.18
CA LEU A 12 0.34 -4.70 -0.02
C LEU A 12 0.16 -5.97 -0.83
N GLY A 13 -0.94 -6.69 -0.63
CA GLY A 13 -1.23 -7.86 -1.44
C GLY A 13 -1.36 -7.52 -2.91
N VAL A 14 -2.07 -6.43 -3.21
CA VAL A 14 -2.24 -5.98 -4.59
C VAL A 14 -0.91 -5.55 -5.18
N ILE A 15 -0.11 -4.80 -4.42
CA ILE A 15 1.19 -4.33 -4.90
C ILE A 15 2.09 -5.52 -5.21
N ASN A 16 2.18 -6.48 -4.29
CA ASN A 16 3.05 -7.62 -4.48
C ASN A 16 2.59 -8.50 -5.63
N SER A 17 1.29 -8.71 -5.77
CA SER A 17 0.76 -9.48 -6.89
C SER A 17 1.04 -8.80 -8.23
N SER A 18 0.85 -7.49 -8.28
CA SER A 18 1.08 -6.74 -9.51
C SER A 18 2.55 -6.76 -9.88
N LYS A 19 3.42 -6.64 -8.87
CA LYS A 19 4.86 -6.68 -9.08
C LYS A 19 5.26 -8.02 -9.70
N GLU A 20 4.71 -9.12 -9.19
CA GLU A 20 5.00 -10.45 -9.72
C GLU A 20 4.49 -10.60 -11.15
N ARG A 21 3.29 -10.13 -11.40
CA ARG A 21 2.72 -10.22 -12.75
C ARG A 21 3.56 -9.47 -13.76
N CYS A 22 4.13 -8.34 -13.35
CA CYS A 22 4.96 -7.54 -14.25
C CYS A 22 6.39 -8.06 -14.33
N GLY A 23 6.74 -9.06 -13.53
CA GLY A 23 8.12 -9.56 -13.51
C GLY A 23 9.09 -8.59 -12.90
N MET A 24 8.64 -7.70 -12.04
CA MET A 24 9.51 -6.68 -11.46
C MET A 24 10.17 -7.22 -10.20
N SER A 25 11.49 -7.16 -10.14
CA SER A 25 12.23 -7.58 -8.97
C SER A 25 12.15 -6.50 -7.89
N THR A 26 12.46 -6.89 -6.65
CA THR A 26 12.53 -5.93 -5.56
C THR A 26 13.61 -4.90 -5.82
N THR A 27 14.72 -5.30 -6.43
CA THR A 27 15.79 -4.37 -6.77
C THR A 27 15.32 -3.32 -7.77
N GLU A 28 14.57 -3.74 -8.78
CA GLU A 28 14.04 -2.79 -9.75
C GLU A 28 13.01 -1.86 -9.11
N TYR A 29 12.17 -2.41 -8.24
CA TYR A 29 11.19 -1.63 -7.51
C TYR A 29 11.89 -0.56 -6.67
N ALA A 30 12.94 -0.96 -5.95
CA ALA A 30 13.71 -0.04 -5.12
C ALA A 30 14.33 1.06 -5.96
N ARG A 31 14.92 0.68 -7.10
CA ARG A 31 15.56 1.65 -7.97
C ARG A 31 14.57 2.70 -8.45
N ARG A 32 13.38 2.25 -8.83
CA ARG A 32 12.37 3.17 -9.34
C ARG A 32 11.83 4.09 -8.25
N LEU A 33 11.79 3.61 -7.02
CA LEU A 33 11.37 4.45 -5.90
C LEU A 33 12.49 5.34 -5.39
N GLY A 34 13.74 5.05 -5.74
CA GLY A 34 14.88 5.80 -5.23
C GLY A 34 15.23 5.44 -3.80
N ILE A 35 15.05 4.18 -3.43
CA ILE A 35 15.35 3.71 -2.08
C ILE A 35 16.21 2.46 -2.17
N SER A 36 16.76 2.03 -1.03
CA SER A 36 17.60 0.86 -1.00
C SER A 36 16.77 -0.41 -1.13
N ASP A 37 17.42 -1.50 -1.56
CA ASP A 37 16.77 -2.80 -1.66
C ASP A 37 16.22 -3.24 -0.31
N SER A 38 16.98 -3.00 0.75
CA SER A 38 16.57 -3.38 2.09
C SER A 38 15.29 -2.65 2.49
N ASN A 39 15.24 -1.35 2.25
CA ASN A 39 14.05 -0.57 2.57
C ASN A 39 12.86 -1.00 1.72
N ALA A 40 13.10 -1.28 0.45
CA ALA A 40 12.03 -1.74 -0.42
C ALA A 40 11.42 -3.04 0.10
N GLY A 41 12.28 -3.98 0.50
CA GLY A 41 11.80 -5.24 1.06
C GLY A 41 10.95 -5.03 2.32
N LYS A 42 11.41 -4.15 3.19
CA LYS A 42 10.67 -3.87 4.42
C LYS A 42 9.32 -3.23 4.12
N LYS A 43 9.28 -2.33 3.15
CA LYS A 43 8.02 -1.67 2.79
C LYS A 43 7.05 -2.65 2.15
N LEU A 44 7.55 -3.55 1.32
CA LEU A 44 6.69 -4.54 0.67
C LEU A 44 6.13 -5.55 1.67
N ARG A 45 6.82 -5.78 2.78
CA ARG A 45 6.34 -6.67 3.82
C ARG A 45 5.49 -5.97 4.88
N GLY A 46 5.41 -4.65 4.79
CA GLY A 46 4.63 -3.88 5.77
C GLY A 46 5.37 -3.55 7.04
N GLU A 47 6.68 -3.78 7.09
CA GLU A 47 7.48 -3.45 8.27
C GLU A 47 7.75 -1.96 8.38
N VAL A 48 7.78 -1.27 7.25
CA VAL A 48 7.98 0.17 7.19
C VAL A 48 6.91 0.70 6.23
N ALA A 49 6.29 1.80 6.61
CA ALA A 49 5.19 2.35 5.82
C ALA A 49 5.70 2.96 4.53
N LEU A 50 4.89 2.88 3.49
CA LEU A 50 5.13 3.62 2.26
C LEU A 50 4.70 5.06 2.49
N SER A 51 5.50 6.00 2.00
CA SER A 51 5.07 7.39 2.01
C SER A 51 4.01 7.60 0.94
N ALA A 52 3.29 8.72 1.04
CA ALA A 52 2.27 9.02 0.04
C ALA A 52 2.88 9.08 -1.36
N LEU A 53 4.05 9.72 -1.49
CA LEU A 53 4.69 9.80 -2.80
C LEU A 53 5.10 8.45 -3.31
N GLU A 54 5.64 7.60 -2.43
CA GLU A 54 6.03 6.24 -2.83
C GLU A 54 4.82 5.45 -3.28
N LEU A 55 3.70 5.62 -2.61
CA LEU A 55 2.48 4.94 -2.99
C LEU A 55 1.99 5.39 -4.36
N ILE A 56 2.02 6.69 -4.61
CA ILE A 56 1.64 7.22 -5.91
C ILE A 56 2.56 6.66 -7.00
N LYS A 57 3.87 6.67 -6.76
CA LYS A 57 4.81 6.11 -7.73
C LYS A 57 4.54 4.64 -7.99
N THR A 58 4.24 3.89 -6.93
CA THR A 58 3.97 2.46 -7.05
C THR A 58 2.76 2.20 -7.93
N THR A 59 1.69 2.96 -7.71
CA THR A 59 0.49 2.73 -8.51
C THR A 59 0.72 3.05 -9.97
N HIS A 60 1.49 4.09 -10.23
CA HIS A 60 1.77 4.44 -11.64
C HIS A 60 2.65 3.40 -12.30
N MET A 61 3.71 2.95 -11.62
CA MET A 61 4.62 2.01 -12.25
C MET A 61 4.01 0.62 -12.42
N LEU A 62 3.07 0.24 -11.59
CA LEU A 62 2.44 -1.08 -11.66
C LEU A 62 1.05 -1.03 -12.25
N CYS A 63 0.61 0.14 -12.69
CA CYS A 63 -0.71 0.33 -13.31
C CYS A 63 -1.84 -0.16 -12.43
N ILE A 64 -1.77 0.17 -11.15
CA ILE A 64 -2.81 -0.20 -10.20
C ILE A 64 -3.86 0.91 -10.19
N ASP A 65 -5.11 0.53 -10.35
CA ASP A 65 -6.21 1.49 -10.30
C ASP A 65 -6.69 1.60 -8.88
N PHE A 66 -6.34 2.69 -8.23
CA PHE A 66 -6.70 2.93 -6.84
C PHE A 66 -8.19 3.00 -6.60
N ARG A 67 -8.95 3.36 -7.62
CA ARG A 67 -10.39 3.50 -7.42
C ARG A 67 -11.03 2.21 -6.97
N GLU A 68 -10.45 1.08 -7.36
CA GLU A 68 -10.98 -0.21 -6.96
C GLU A 68 -10.79 -0.48 -5.48
N TYR A 69 -9.89 0.26 -4.83
CA TYR A 69 -9.53 -0.01 -3.45
C TYR A 69 -9.89 1.11 -2.50
N PHE A 70 -10.50 2.17 -3.01
CA PHE A 70 -10.94 3.27 -2.16
C PHE A 70 -12.33 3.02 -1.59
N PHE A 71 -13.05 2.03 -2.09
CA PHE A 71 -14.38 1.71 -1.60
C PHE A 71 -14.29 0.61 -0.56
N VAL A 72 -13.53 0.91 0.50
CA VAL A 72 -13.44 -0.02 1.61
C VAL A 72 -14.63 0.20 2.53
N SER A 73 -15.01 -0.86 3.25
CA SER A 73 -16.06 -0.75 4.22
C SER A 73 -15.64 0.21 5.31
N ILE A 74 -16.58 1.04 5.77
CA ILE A 74 -16.29 1.93 6.87
C ILE A 74 -15.91 1.14 8.12
N ASP A 75 -16.36 -0.11 8.20
CA ASP A 75 -16.04 -0.97 9.34
C ASP A 75 -14.58 -1.39 9.34
N ASP A 76 -13.90 -1.29 8.20
CA ASP A 76 -12.49 -1.63 8.08
C ASP A 76 -11.57 -0.47 8.44
N LEU A 77 -12.13 0.70 8.66
CA LEU A 77 -11.33 1.88 9.00
C LEU A 77 -11.14 1.96 10.50
N PRO A 78 -10.03 2.58 10.95
CA PRO A 78 -9.88 2.82 12.37
C PRO A 78 -11.05 3.61 12.93
N GLU A 79 -11.49 3.21 14.11
CA GLU A 79 -12.69 3.79 14.67
C GLU A 79 -12.60 5.30 14.87
N GLN A 80 -11.41 5.81 15.19
CA GLN A 80 -11.25 7.23 15.39
C GLN A 80 -11.58 8.01 14.13
N ILE A 81 -11.19 7.48 12.96
CA ILE A 81 -11.39 8.19 11.71
C ILE A 81 -12.87 8.23 11.36
N TYR A 82 -13.51 7.07 11.39
CA TYR A 82 -14.86 7.02 10.89
C TYR A 82 -15.86 7.53 11.94
N SER A 83 -15.55 7.41 13.22
CA SER A 83 -16.49 7.97 14.18
C SER A 83 -16.48 9.50 14.16
N TYR A 84 -15.33 10.10 13.84
CA TYR A 84 -15.33 11.55 13.65
C TYR A 84 -16.23 11.92 12.46
N GLY A 85 -16.13 11.17 11.37
CA GLY A 85 -16.97 11.41 10.21
C GLY A 85 -18.44 11.22 10.51
N LYS A 86 -18.78 10.25 11.33
CA LYS A 86 -20.17 9.97 11.67
C LYS A 86 -20.81 11.08 12.48
N ARG A 87 -20.03 11.89 13.16
CA ARG A 87 -20.59 12.97 13.99
C ARG A 87 -20.95 14.18 13.16
N ARG A 88 -20.57 14.18 11.91
CA ARG A 88 -20.89 15.31 11.06
C ARG A 88 -22.33 15.18 10.59
N PRO A 89 -23.07 16.28 10.63
CA PRO A 89 -24.46 16.23 10.21
C PRO A 89 -24.58 15.94 8.74
#